data_7add72a2b7087439759ca8497b19c364
#
_entry.id   7add72a2b7087439759ca8497b19c364
#
_cell.length_a   1.000
_cell.length_b   1.000
_cell.length_c   1.000
_cell.angle_alpha   90.00
_cell.angle_beta   90.00
_cell.angle_gamma   90.00
#
_symmetry.space_group_name_H-M   'P 1'
#
loop_
_entity.id
_entity.type
_entity.pdbx_description
1 polymer ?
#
loop_
_entity_poly.entity_id
_entity_poly.type
_entity_poly.pdbx_seq_one_letter_code
_entity_poly.pdbx_strand_id
1 'polypeptide(L)'
;MLHHQLLGAPWRNTKLPVARRTRLLGRLAGAGAELVLGGHIHQAAVAERRAFEVVAGARAQACVLATAPGLGRPRPARAYEARGVLVHRADERAITVDVHVWRGEAFALAASSSFPRGSP
;
A
#
# COMPACT_ATOMS: atom_id res chain seq x y z
N MET A 1 -9.46 -4.81 3.19
CA MET A 1 -8.95 -3.45 3.55
C MET A 1 -8.60 -3.43 5.04
N LEU A 2 -7.53 -2.78 5.40
CA LEU A 2 -7.05 -2.68 6.78
C LEU A 2 -6.92 -1.19 7.18
N HIS A 3 -7.28 -0.85 8.41
CA HIS A 3 -7.06 0.51 8.91
C HIS A 3 -5.58 0.79 9.17
N HIS A 4 -4.88 -0.13 9.82
CA HIS A 4 -3.46 0.01 10.12
C HIS A 4 -2.57 -0.41 8.95
N GLN A 5 -1.44 0.28 8.82
CA GLN A 5 -0.47 -0.02 7.78
C GLN A 5 0.28 -1.33 8.02
N LEU A 6 0.54 -2.05 6.95
CA LEU A 6 1.43 -3.22 6.93
C LEU A 6 2.86 -2.85 6.52
N LEU A 7 3.01 -1.78 5.74
CA LEU A 7 4.32 -1.20 5.42
C LEU A 7 4.84 -0.38 6.59
N GLY A 8 6.15 -0.31 6.74
CA GLY A 8 6.78 0.71 7.58
C GLY A 8 6.44 2.10 7.03
N ALA A 9 6.39 3.10 7.90
CA ALA A 9 6.15 4.47 7.46
C ALA A 9 7.28 4.90 6.50
N PRO A 10 6.96 5.48 5.33
CA PRO A 10 7.98 5.92 4.37
C PRO A 10 8.82 7.08 4.89
N TRP A 11 8.32 7.81 5.86
CA TRP A 11 8.99 8.95 6.51
C TRP A 11 9.06 8.73 8.01
N ARG A 12 9.79 9.58 8.71
CA ARG A 12 9.89 9.53 10.18
C ARG A 12 8.51 9.61 10.81
N ASN A 13 8.04 8.49 11.33
CA ASN A 13 6.78 8.36 12.01
C ASN A 13 6.95 7.41 13.20
N THR A 14 6.39 7.80 14.34
CA THR A 14 6.38 6.98 15.56
C THR A 14 5.38 5.83 15.49
N LYS A 15 4.48 5.84 14.50
CA LYS A 15 3.48 4.79 14.34
C LYS A 15 4.11 3.53 13.77
N LEU A 16 4.10 2.48 14.55
CA LEU A 16 4.57 1.17 14.14
C LEU A 16 3.54 0.48 13.22
N PRO A 17 4.00 -0.32 12.27
CA PRO A 17 3.12 -1.18 11.48
C PRO A 17 2.47 -2.25 12.38
N VAL A 18 1.43 -2.91 11.86
CA VAL A 18 0.73 -3.99 12.56
C VAL A 18 1.73 -5.03 13.08
N ALA A 19 1.58 -5.40 14.35
CA ALA A 19 2.36 -6.48 14.94
C ALA A 19 2.18 -7.79 14.15
N ARG A 20 3.25 -8.58 14.04
CA ARG A 20 3.26 -9.83 13.26
C ARG A 20 2.83 -9.67 11.80
N ARG A 21 3.09 -8.51 11.22
CA ARG A 21 2.73 -8.18 9.82
C ARG A 21 3.16 -9.23 8.80
N THR A 22 4.34 -9.81 8.94
CA THR A 22 4.86 -10.85 8.05
C THR A 22 3.97 -12.09 8.05
N ARG A 23 3.51 -12.51 9.23
CA ARG A 23 2.60 -13.66 9.36
C ARG A 23 1.23 -13.35 8.76
N LEU A 24 0.73 -12.13 8.97
CA LEU A 24 -0.53 -11.69 8.39
C LEU A 24 -0.45 -11.64 6.86
N LEU A 25 0.61 -11.04 6.32
CA LEU A 25 0.85 -10.99 4.87
C LEU A 25 0.95 -12.39 4.26
N GLY A 26 1.68 -13.29 4.89
CA GLY A 26 1.78 -14.67 4.43
C GLY A 26 0.43 -15.38 4.36
N ARG A 27 -0.44 -15.15 5.32
CA ARG A 27 -1.80 -15.70 5.33
C ARG A 27 -2.69 -15.05 4.26
N LEU A 28 -2.62 -13.74 4.07
CA LEU A 28 -3.38 -13.04 3.04
C LEU A 28 -2.96 -13.46 1.64
N ALA A 29 -1.67 -13.50 1.37
CA ALA A 29 -1.14 -13.98 0.10
C ALA A 29 -1.48 -15.46 -0.15
N GLY A 30 -1.33 -16.30 0.86
CA GLY A 30 -1.71 -17.72 0.78
C GLY A 30 -3.22 -17.96 0.55
N ALA A 31 -4.05 -17.00 0.95
CA ALA A 31 -5.48 -16.98 0.65
C ALA A 31 -5.82 -16.35 -0.71
N GLY A 32 -4.82 -16.00 -1.53
CA GLY A 32 -5.01 -15.42 -2.85
C GLY A 32 -5.22 -13.91 -2.88
N ALA A 33 -4.91 -13.20 -1.80
CA ALA A 33 -4.99 -11.74 -1.81
C ALA A 33 -3.86 -11.15 -2.64
N GLU A 34 -4.21 -10.45 -3.71
CA GLU A 34 -3.26 -9.78 -4.60
C GLU A 34 -3.03 -8.31 -4.24
N LEU A 35 -4.03 -7.67 -3.62
CA LEU A 35 -3.97 -6.27 -3.22
C LEU A 35 -4.48 -6.09 -1.79
N VAL A 36 -3.67 -5.46 -0.95
CA VAL A 36 -4.04 -5.10 0.42
C VAL A 36 -3.99 -3.59 0.58
N LEU A 37 -5.12 -3.02 0.95
CA LEU A 37 -5.28 -1.59 1.17
C LEU A 37 -5.18 -1.27 2.65
N GLY A 38 -4.40 -0.27 2.97
CA GLY A 38 -4.23 0.25 4.33
C GLY A 38 -4.28 1.76 4.38
N GLY A 39 -4.30 2.30 5.58
CA GLY A 39 -4.32 3.74 5.83
C GLY A 39 -3.64 4.09 7.15
N HIS A 40 -4.22 5.02 7.91
CA HIS A 40 -3.84 5.44 9.27
C HIS A 40 -2.65 6.40 9.36
N ILE A 41 -1.59 6.21 8.59
CA ILE A 41 -0.39 7.06 8.70
C ILE A 41 -0.48 8.37 7.93
N HIS A 42 -1.51 8.55 7.11
CA HIS A 42 -1.73 9.72 6.25
C HIS A 42 -0.59 9.98 5.25
N GLN A 43 0.09 8.94 4.86
CA GLN A 43 1.17 8.97 3.88
C GLN A 43 0.88 7.94 2.80
N ALA A 44 1.10 8.30 1.54
CA ALA A 44 1.00 7.36 0.45
C ALA A 44 2.22 6.41 0.45
N ALA A 45 1.96 5.14 0.38
CA ALA A 45 2.99 4.14 0.18
C ALA A 45 2.45 2.99 -0.67
N VAL A 46 3.19 2.63 -1.70
CA VAL A 46 2.87 1.50 -2.58
C VAL A 46 4.11 0.64 -2.75
N ALA A 47 3.97 -0.65 -2.51
CA ALA A 47 5.06 -1.60 -2.70
C ALA A 47 4.54 -3.00 -2.99
N GLU A 48 5.24 -3.73 -3.83
CA GLU A 48 5.06 -5.16 -3.95
C GLU A 48 5.82 -5.87 -2.83
N ARG A 49 5.16 -6.81 -2.17
CA ARG A 49 5.76 -7.70 -1.19
C ARG A 49 5.52 -9.14 -1.60
N ARG A 50 6.58 -9.88 -1.64
CA ARG A 50 6.52 -11.33 -1.85
C ARG A 50 6.52 -12.00 -0.48
N ALA A 51 5.52 -12.84 -0.22
CA ALA A 51 5.28 -13.42 1.12
C ALA A 51 6.24 -14.52 1.54
N PHE A 52 7.35 -14.71 0.83
CA PHE A 52 8.01 -15.98 0.78
C PHE A 52 9.41 -16.09 1.27
N GLU A 53 9.93 -15.11 1.86
CA GLU A 53 11.29 -15.21 2.39
C GLU A 53 11.46 -16.27 3.50
N VAL A 54 10.39 -16.99 3.87
CA VAL A 54 10.43 -17.85 5.06
C VAL A 54 9.88 -19.26 4.88
N VAL A 55 9.31 -19.64 3.73
CA VAL A 55 8.73 -20.98 3.58
C VAL A 55 9.31 -21.67 2.36
N ALA A 56 10.31 -22.49 2.59
CA ALA A 56 10.80 -23.43 1.58
C ALA A 56 9.65 -24.30 1.05
N GLY A 57 9.39 -24.24 -0.26
CA GLY A 57 8.41 -25.08 -0.95
C GLY A 57 7.07 -24.43 -1.28
N ALA A 58 6.74 -23.24 -0.79
CA ALA A 58 5.55 -22.52 -1.24
C ALA A 58 5.85 -21.67 -2.48
N ARG A 59 4.97 -21.71 -3.49
CA ARG A 59 5.02 -20.74 -4.58
C ARG A 59 4.93 -19.34 -4.00
N ALA A 60 5.92 -18.52 -4.33
CA ALA A 60 5.96 -17.14 -3.91
C ALA A 60 4.78 -16.36 -4.53
N GLN A 61 3.80 -16.02 -3.71
CA GLN A 61 2.69 -15.16 -4.15
C GLN A 61 3.04 -13.72 -3.81
N ALA A 62 3.08 -12.90 -4.84
CA ALA A 62 3.27 -11.47 -4.68
C ALA A 62 1.96 -10.82 -4.21
N CYS A 63 2.06 -9.86 -3.30
CA CYS A 63 0.93 -9.08 -2.84
C CYS A 63 1.30 -7.59 -2.89
N VAL A 64 0.49 -6.80 -3.55
CA VAL A 64 0.64 -5.35 -3.61
C VAL A 64 0.07 -4.75 -2.33
N LEU A 65 0.89 -3.99 -1.62
CA LEU A 65 0.47 -3.23 -0.44
C LEU A 65 0.35 -1.77 -0.82
N ALA A 66 -0.82 -1.20 -0.65
CA ALA A 66 -1.05 0.21 -0.88
C ALA A 66 -1.60 0.88 0.38
N THR A 67 -0.93 1.94 0.82
CA THR A 67 -1.36 2.74 1.96
C THR A 67 -1.81 4.10 1.46
N ALA A 68 -3.06 4.44 1.74
CA ALA A 68 -3.66 5.69 1.29
C ALA A 68 -3.22 6.88 2.15
N PRO A 69 -2.97 8.05 1.54
CA PRO A 69 -2.92 9.30 2.28
C PRO A 69 -4.31 9.66 2.81
N GLY A 70 -4.39 10.57 3.77
CA GLY A 70 -5.68 11.05 4.28
C GLY A 70 -6.35 12.03 3.31
N LEU A 71 -7.69 12.09 3.34
CA LEU A 71 -8.46 13.13 2.63
C LEU A 71 -8.51 14.45 3.40
N GLY A 72 -8.25 14.42 4.69
CA GLY A 72 -8.26 15.61 5.54
C GLY A 72 -7.06 16.53 5.29
N ARG A 73 -7.11 17.74 5.87
CA ARG A 73 -5.95 18.63 5.85
C ARG A 73 -4.76 17.96 6.54
N PRO A 74 -3.56 18.05 5.95
CA PRO A 74 -2.34 17.68 6.65
C PRO A 74 -2.24 18.46 7.96
N ARG A 75 -1.77 17.79 9.00
CA ARG A 75 -1.60 18.45 10.29
C ARG A 75 -0.45 19.43 10.25
N PRO A 76 -0.58 20.61 10.89
CA PRO A 76 0.56 21.49 11.10
C PRO A 76 1.74 20.69 11.70
N ALA A 77 2.95 21.00 11.35
CA ALA A 77 4.17 20.32 11.77
C ALA A 77 4.36 18.89 11.23
N ARG A 78 3.52 18.43 10.32
CA ARG A 78 3.66 17.13 9.63
C ARG A 78 3.76 17.33 8.11
N ALA A 79 4.83 17.97 7.68
CA ALA A 79 5.09 18.31 6.27
C ALA A 79 5.10 17.11 5.31
N TYR A 80 5.26 15.89 5.83
CA TYR A 80 5.22 14.66 5.07
C TYR A 80 3.81 14.05 4.89
N GLU A 81 2.80 14.60 5.57
CA GLU A 81 1.42 14.22 5.31
C GLU A 81 0.93 14.91 4.03
N ALA A 82 0.23 14.18 3.21
CA ALA A 82 -0.40 14.71 2.01
C ALA A 82 -1.90 14.45 2.06
N ARG A 83 -2.68 15.41 1.56
CA ARG A 83 -4.09 15.18 1.23
C ARG A 83 -4.17 14.50 -0.11
N GLY A 84 -4.74 13.32 -0.18
CA GLY A 84 -4.76 12.58 -1.43
C GLY A 84 -5.64 11.35 -1.43
N VAL A 85 -5.69 10.72 -2.58
CA VAL A 85 -6.43 9.49 -2.84
C VAL A 85 -5.57 8.52 -3.64
N LEU A 86 -5.88 7.23 -3.54
CA LEU A 86 -5.36 6.21 -4.42
C LEU A 86 -6.46 5.77 -5.40
N VAL A 87 -6.10 5.64 -6.65
CA VAL A 87 -6.94 5.02 -7.68
C VAL A 87 -6.32 3.68 -8.05
N HIS A 88 -7.08 2.62 -7.86
CA HIS A 88 -6.65 1.27 -8.16
C HIS A 88 -7.35 0.77 -9.42
N ARG A 89 -6.59 0.19 -10.32
CA ARG A 89 -7.10 -0.53 -11.48
C ARG A 89 -6.49 -1.91 -11.49
N ALA A 90 -7.30 -2.92 -11.73
CA ALA A 90 -6.84 -4.29 -11.90
C ALA A 90 -7.49 -4.88 -13.14
N ASP A 91 -6.69 -5.47 -13.97
CA ASP A 91 -7.11 -6.30 -15.10
C ASP A 91 -6.47 -7.69 -15.00
N GLU A 92 -6.56 -8.49 -16.04
CA GLU A 92 -5.99 -9.83 -16.06
C GLU A 92 -4.45 -9.85 -16.00
N ARG A 93 -3.80 -8.75 -16.36
CA ARG A 93 -2.35 -8.65 -16.53
C ARG A 93 -1.64 -7.91 -15.41
N ALA A 94 -2.29 -6.88 -14.85
CA ALA A 94 -1.63 -6.01 -13.89
C ALA A 94 -2.59 -5.39 -12.87
N ILE A 95 -2.00 -4.99 -11.75
CA ILE A 95 -2.60 -4.07 -10.78
C ILE A 95 -1.86 -2.75 -10.90
N THR A 96 -2.58 -1.67 -11.18
CA THR A 96 -2.03 -0.33 -11.22
C THR A 96 -2.56 0.49 -10.07
N VAL A 97 -1.68 1.22 -9.40
CA VAL A 97 -2.02 2.11 -8.29
C VAL A 97 -1.50 3.50 -8.61
N ASP A 98 -2.41 4.44 -8.78
CA ASP A 98 -2.11 5.85 -9.00
C ASP A 98 -2.31 6.62 -7.69
N VAL A 99 -1.32 7.41 -7.34
CA VAL A 99 -1.36 8.32 -6.19
C VAL A 99 -1.71 9.71 -6.69
N HIS A 100 -2.86 10.22 -6.29
CA HIS A 100 -3.28 11.57 -6.58
C HIS A 100 -3.19 12.43 -5.31
N VAL A 101 -2.57 13.58 -5.40
CA VAL A 101 -2.44 14.53 -4.29
C VAL A 101 -3.16 15.83 -4.59
N TRP A 102 -3.71 16.44 -3.55
CA TRP A 102 -4.35 17.74 -3.64
C TRP A 102 -3.32 18.85 -3.81
N ARG A 103 -3.51 19.69 -4.82
CA ARG A 103 -2.60 20.79 -5.17
C ARG A 103 -3.18 22.18 -4.90
N GLY A 104 -4.25 22.26 -4.11
CA GLY A 104 -4.92 23.50 -3.77
C GLY A 104 -6.27 23.69 -4.46
N GLU A 105 -6.39 23.29 -5.72
CA GLU A 105 -7.61 23.43 -6.52
C GLU A 105 -8.12 22.09 -7.07
N ALA A 106 -7.20 21.16 -7.35
CA ALA A 106 -7.52 19.87 -7.91
C ALA A 106 -6.60 18.77 -7.39
N PHE A 107 -7.02 17.52 -7.55
CA PHE A 107 -6.14 16.36 -7.39
C PHE A 107 -5.30 16.18 -8.66
N ALA A 108 -4.01 16.04 -8.49
CA ALA A 108 -3.06 15.77 -9.56
C ALA A 108 -2.34 14.44 -9.33
N LEU A 109 -2.04 13.73 -10.40
CA LEU A 109 -1.24 12.52 -10.36
C LEU A 109 0.16 12.85 -9.85
N ALA A 110 0.55 12.21 -8.75
CA ALA A 110 1.88 12.37 -8.15
C ALA A 110 2.80 11.17 -8.45
N ALA A 111 2.22 9.97 -8.52
CA ALA A 111 2.95 8.75 -8.84
C ALA A 111 2.01 7.70 -9.41
N SER A 112 2.56 6.83 -10.24
CA SER A 112 1.87 5.64 -10.76
C SER A 112 2.79 4.44 -10.63
N SER A 113 2.24 3.33 -10.17
CA SER A 113 2.96 2.06 -10.02
C SER A 113 2.13 0.95 -10.66
N SER A 114 2.78 0.11 -11.45
CA SER A 114 2.13 -1.04 -12.08
C SER A 114 2.85 -2.32 -11.68
N PHE A 115 2.09 -3.31 -11.26
CA PHE A 115 2.58 -4.59 -10.77
C PHE A 115 1.97 -5.70 -11.63
N PRO A 116 2.77 -6.51 -12.31
CA PRO A 116 2.25 -7.62 -13.09
C PRO A 116 1.58 -8.64 -12.18
N ARG A 117 0.41 -9.12 -12.58
CA ARG A 117 -0.24 -10.25 -11.92
C ARG A 117 0.43 -11.53 -12.37
N GLY A 118 0.71 -12.41 -11.42
CA GLY A 118 1.22 -13.73 -11.74
C GLY A 118 0.23 -14.45 -12.64
N SER A 119 0.73 -15.09 -13.70
CA SER A 119 -0.09 -16.06 -14.44
C SER A 119 -0.52 -17.16 -13.49
N PRO A 120 -1.75 -17.64 -13.60
CA PRO A 120 -2.27 -18.71 -12.77
C PRO A 120 -1.47 -20.01 -12.88
#